data_1516d142b8ed3a33996dd4a8fd4da8d1
#
_entry.id   1516d142b8ed3a33996dd4a8fd4da8d1
#
_cell.length_a   1.000
_cell.length_b   1.000
_cell.length_c   1.000
_cell.angle_alpha   90.00
_cell.angle_beta   90.00
_cell.angle_gamma   90.00
#
_symmetry.space_group_name_H-M   'P 1'
#
loop_
_entity.id
_entity.type
_entity.pdbx_description
1 polymer ?
#
loop_
_entity_poly.entity_id
_entity_poly.type
_entity_poly.pdbx_seq_one_letter_code
_entity_poly.pdbx_strand_id
1 'polypeptide(L)'
;MLRSLVGSEMCIRDRPYVILEKYGLKIGVFGLGAEPEGLIQANKCEGIVYEDPVGVSNEVAALLKEKGCDVVVCLSHLGIQMDERLVANTRNIDVILGGHSHTFMKGPKTYLNMDGEEVAVMHTGKSGVRVGRLDLTLKHK
;
A
#
# COMPACT_ATOMS: atom_id res chain seq x y z
N MET A 1 -5.70 8.50 -10.85
CA MET A 1 -4.74 9.29 -10.05
C MET A 1 -5.08 9.12 -8.57
N LEU A 2 -4.15 8.60 -7.81
CA LEU A 2 -4.30 8.48 -6.36
C LEU A 2 -4.33 9.89 -5.77
N ARG A 3 -5.48 10.34 -5.37
CA ARG A 3 -5.59 11.59 -4.62
C ARG A 3 -5.70 11.26 -3.15
N SER A 4 -4.88 11.88 -2.34
CA SER A 4 -5.00 11.83 -0.90
C SER A 4 -6.38 12.34 -0.48
N LEU A 5 -6.99 11.68 0.49
CA LEU A 5 -8.26 12.06 1.10
C LEU A 5 -8.14 13.29 2.01
N VAL A 6 -6.99 13.94 2.06
CA VAL A 6 -6.72 15.06 2.95
C VAL A 6 -6.73 16.35 2.13
N GLY A 7 -7.61 17.24 2.49
CA GLY A 7 -7.84 18.63 2.04
C GLY A 7 -7.17 19.13 0.75
N SER A 8 -7.80 20.04 0.05
CA SER A 8 -7.44 20.48 -1.30
C SER A 8 -5.98 20.95 -1.49
N GLU A 9 -5.38 21.57 -0.49
CA GLU A 9 -3.98 22.03 -0.60
C GLU A 9 -2.97 20.91 -0.52
N MET A 10 -3.25 19.88 0.27
CA MET A 10 -2.41 18.68 0.35
C MET A 10 -2.54 17.82 -0.90
N CYS A 11 -3.71 17.76 -1.51
CA CYS A 11 -3.93 17.05 -2.79
C CYS A 11 -3.07 17.58 -3.94
N ILE A 12 -2.75 18.86 -3.95
CA ILE A 12 -1.90 19.48 -4.98
C ILE A 12 -0.43 19.13 -4.78
N ARG A 13 -0.02 18.88 -3.54
CA ARG A 13 1.35 18.54 -3.17
C ARG A 13 1.58 17.05 -3.03
N ASP A 14 0.51 16.30 -2.83
CA ASP A 14 0.57 14.85 -2.65
C ASP A 14 0.96 14.17 -3.95
N ARG A 15 1.94 13.32 -3.83
CA ARG A 15 2.36 12.45 -4.92
C ARG A 15 1.62 11.13 -4.80
N PRO A 16 1.20 10.53 -5.90
CA PRO A 16 0.59 9.20 -5.88
C PRO A 16 1.56 8.13 -5.37
N TYR A 17 2.85 8.41 -5.43
CA TYR A 17 3.93 7.55 -4.93
C TYR A 17 5.17 8.38 -4.61
N VAL A 18 6.11 7.80 -3.89
CA VAL A 18 7.47 8.29 -3.71
C VAL A 18 8.47 7.21 -4.08
N ILE A 19 9.63 7.63 -4.58
CA ILE A 19 10.78 6.75 -4.81
C ILE A 19 11.88 7.17 -3.87
N LEU A 20 12.31 6.23 -3.03
CA LEU A 20 13.42 6.41 -2.10
C LEU A 20 14.64 5.67 -2.63
N GLU A 21 15.79 6.31 -2.58
CA GLU A 21 17.06 5.68 -2.92
C GLU A 21 17.89 5.49 -1.66
N LYS A 22 18.19 4.24 -1.33
CA LYS A 22 18.97 3.85 -0.16
C LYS A 22 19.90 2.70 -0.52
N TYR A 23 21.17 2.86 -0.21
CA TYR A 23 22.21 1.83 -0.42
C TYR A 23 22.25 1.27 -1.87
N GLY A 24 22.03 2.13 -2.85
CA GLY A 24 21.99 1.75 -4.27
C GLY A 24 20.69 1.05 -4.71
N LEU A 25 19.71 0.96 -3.83
CA LEU A 25 18.38 0.39 -4.12
C LEU A 25 17.34 1.49 -4.29
N LYS A 26 16.43 1.29 -5.23
CA LYS A 26 15.24 2.12 -5.43
C LYS A 26 14.02 1.45 -4.80
N ILE A 27 13.39 2.14 -3.87
CA ILE A 27 12.21 1.67 -3.15
C ILE A 27 11.05 2.57 -3.56
N GLY A 28 10.08 2.01 -4.27
CA GLY A 28 8.83 2.69 -4.61
C GLY A 28 7.80 2.48 -3.50
N VAL A 29 7.19 3.56 -3.03
CA VAL A 29 6.16 3.52 -1.98
C VAL A 29 4.92 4.24 -2.47
N PHE A 30 3.77 3.60 -2.37
CA PHE A 30 2.46 4.21 -2.65
C PHE A 30 1.45 3.86 -1.56
N GLY A 31 0.36 4.63 -1.48
CA GLY A 31 -0.66 4.48 -0.46
C GLY A 31 -2.04 4.16 -1.01
N LEU A 32 -2.81 3.39 -0.26
CA LEU A 32 -4.23 3.09 -0.52
C LEU A 32 -5.05 3.48 0.70
N GLY A 33 -6.13 4.23 0.48
CA GLY A 33 -7.09 4.60 1.52
C GLY A 33 -8.33 3.70 1.51
N ALA A 34 -8.99 3.60 2.66
CA ALA A 34 -10.30 2.97 2.75
C ALA A 34 -11.37 3.81 2.03
N GLU A 35 -12.42 3.13 1.56
CA GLU A 35 -13.57 3.82 0.99
C GLU A 35 -14.17 4.79 2.02
N PRO A 36 -14.34 6.07 1.69
CA PRO A 36 -14.80 7.06 2.66
C PRO A 36 -16.28 6.92 3.01
N GLU A 37 -17.07 6.26 2.18
CA GLU A 37 -18.49 6.02 2.42
C GLU A 37 -18.70 5.16 3.67
N GLY A 38 -19.47 5.66 4.61
CA GLY A 38 -19.69 5.00 5.91
C GLY A 38 -18.63 5.31 6.97
N LEU A 39 -17.48 5.86 6.61
CA LEU A 39 -16.43 6.26 7.55
C LEU A 39 -16.42 7.77 7.84
N ILE A 40 -16.86 8.55 6.87
CA ILE A 40 -16.92 10.02 6.93
C ILE A 40 -18.34 10.46 6.66
N GLN A 41 -18.76 11.58 7.26
CA GLN A 41 -20.06 12.16 6.99
C GLN A 41 -20.26 12.42 5.48
N ALA A 42 -21.42 12.05 4.95
CA ALA A 42 -21.71 12.11 3.50
C ALA A 42 -21.42 13.50 2.88
N ASN A 43 -21.69 14.58 3.62
CA ASN A 43 -21.42 15.94 3.16
C ASN A 43 -19.92 16.27 3.01
N LYS A 44 -19.06 15.50 3.65
CA LYS A 44 -17.57 15.64 3.55
C LYS A 44 -16.98 14.73 2.46
N CYS A 45 -17.76 13.81 1.93
CA CYS A 45 -17.37 12.94 0.83
C CYS A 45 -17.75 13.50 -0.55
N GLU A 46 -18.47 14.61 -0.60
CA GLU A 46 -18.90 15.22 -1.85
C GLU A 46 -17.71 15.63 -2.71
N GLY A 47 -17.70 15.20 -3.98
CA GLY A 47 -16.60 15.46 -4.91
C GLY A 47 -15.39 14.51 -4.77
N ILE A 48 -15.44 13.52 -3.88
CA ILE A 48 -14.41 12.48 -3.76
C ILE A 48 -14.80 11.31 -4.65
N VAL A 49 -13.88 10.90 -5.54
CA VAL A 49 -14.01 9.67 -6.33
C VAL A 49 -13.11 8.61 -5.73
N TYR A 50 -13.71 7.49 -5.31
CA TYR A 50 -12.97 6.32 -4.85
C TYR A 50 -12.72 5.39 -6.02
N GLU A 51 -11.45 5.14 -6.30
CA GLU A 51 -11.03 4.23 -7.37
C GLU A 51 -10.82 2.81 -6.82
N ASP A 52 -11.03 1.81 -7.67
CA ASP A 52 -10.80 0.42 -7.30
C ASP A 52 -9.34 0.19 -6.86
N PRO A 53 -9.11 -0.24 -5.61
CA PRO A 53 -7.76 -0.39 -5.08
C PRO A 53 -6.92 -1.43 -5.83
N VAL A 54 -7.52 -2.45 -6.38
CA VAL A 54 -6.81 -3.49 -7.17
C VAL A 54 -6.30 -2.90 -8.47
N GLY A 55 -7.15 -2.20 -9.21
CA GLY A 55 -6.79 -1.56 -10.48
C GLY A 55 -5.69 -0.53 -10.29
N VAL A 56 -5.86 0.36 -9.32
CA VAL A 56 -4.86 1.40 -8.99
C VAL A 56 -3.54 0.79 -8.57
N SER A 57 -3.57 -0.25 -7.75
CA SER A 57 -2.35 -0.92 -7.29
C SER A 57 -1.56 -1.54 -8.42
N ASN A 58 -2.23 -2.21 -9.36
CA ASN A 58 -1.59 -2.80 -10.52
C ASN A 58 -0.94 -1.73 -11.41
N GLU A 59 -1.65 -0.62 -11.63
CA GLU A 59 -1.15 0.49 -12.45
C GLU A 59 0.08 1.15 -11.80
N VAL A 60 -0.01 1.50 -10.52
CA VAL A 60 1.09 2.19 -9.82
C VAL A 60 2.29 1.27 -9.62
N ALA A 61 2.06 0.01 -9.25
CA ALA A 61 3.15 -0.94 -9.07
C ALA A 61 3.89 -1.22 -10.37
N ALA A 62 3.18 -1.36 -11.50
CA ALA A 62 3.79 -1.49 -12.81
C ALA A 62 4.62 -0.27 -13.19
N LEU A 63 4.09 0.94 -12.94
CA LEU A 63 4.81 2.18 -13.18
C LEU A 63 6.09 2.28 -12.34
N LEU A 64 6.05 1.89 -11.07
CA LEU A 64 7.23 1.89 -10.21
C LEU A 64 8.30 0.90 -10.67
N LYS A 65 7.91 -0.29 -11.13
CA LYS A 65 8.85 -1.25 -11.73
C LYS A 65 9.46 -0.71 -13.03
N GLU A 66 8.66 -0.06 -13.88
CA GLU A 66 9.14 0.60 -15.09
C GLU A 66 10.17 1.70 -14.80
N LYS A 67 9.99 2.42 -13.68
CA LYS A 67 10.94 3.42 -13.19
C LYS A 67 12.20 2.83 -12.54
N GLY A 68 12.34 1.53 -12.51
CA GLY A 68 13.50 0.83 -12.00
C GLY A 68 13.50 0.59 -10.49
N CYS A 69 12.34 0.61 -9.84
CA CYS A 69 12.26 0.26 -8.42
C CYS A 69 12.57 -1.21 -8.19
N ASP A 70 13.51 -1.46 -7.29
CA ASP A 70 13.91 -2.81 -6.86
C ASP A 70 12.87 -3.43 -5.92
N VAL A 71 12.25 -2.60 -5.08
CA VAL A 71 11.22 -2.98 -4.12
C VAL A 71 10.03 -2.03 -4.25
N VAL A 72 8.83 -2.58 -4.25
CA VAL A 72 7.57 -1.83 -4.25
C VAL A 72 6.81 -2.10 -2.95
N VAL A 73 6.55 -1.06 -2.20
CA VAL A 73 5.86 -1.09 -0.91
C VAL A 73 4.51 -0.38 -1.04
N CYS A 74 3.46 -1.07 -0.63
CA CYS A 74 2.12 -0.50 -0.49
C CYS A 74 1.85 -0.18 0.98
N LEU A 75 1.51 1.07 1.27
CA LEU A 75 0.97 1.49 2.56
C LEU A 75 -0.55 1.44 2.48
N SER A 76 -1.15 0.43 3.09
CA SER A 76 -2.59 0.16 2.96
C SER A 76 -3.35 0.58 4.21
N HIS A 77 -4.50 1.23 4.02
CA HIS A 77 -5.50 1.43 5.06
C HIS A 77 -6.83 0.74 4.71
N LEU A 78 -6.74 -0.45 4.11
CA LEU A 78 -7.90 -1.22 3.64
C LEU A 78 -8.37 -2.29 4.64
N GLY A 79 -7.50 -2.68 5.56
CA GLY A 79 -7.72 -3.80 6.48
C GLY A 79 -7.15 -5.12 5.97
N ILE A 80 -6.95 -6.06 6.89
CA ILE A 80 -6.23 -7.32 6.60
C ILE A 80 -6.92 -8.17 5.51
N GLN A 81 -8.24 -8.26 5.52
CA GLN A 81 -8.98 -9.05 4.54
C GLN A 81 -8.83 -8.49 3.12
N MET A 82 -8.90 -7.16 2.99
CA MET A 82 -8.71 -6.50 1.70
C MET A 82 -7.25 -6.57 1.25
N ASP A 83 -6.30 -6.51 2.16
CA ASP A 83 -4.88 -6.66 1.84
C ASP A 83 -4.58 -8.07 1.31
N GLU A 84 -5.16 -9.11 1.90
CA GLU A 84 -5.07 -10.49 1.39
C GLU A 84 -5.64 -10.62 -0.02
N ARG A 85 -6.81 -10.03 -0.27
CA ARG A 85 -7.41 -9.99 -1.62
C ARG A 85 -6.56 -9.18 -2.60
N LEU A 86 -5.98 -8.10 -2.13
CA LEU A 86 -5.11 -7.25 -2.93
C LEU A 86 -3.91 -8.06 -3.45
N VAL A 87 -3.23 -8.80 -2.57
CA VAL A 87 -2.11 -9.67 -2.98
C VAL A 87 -2.55 -10.65 -4.07
N ALA A 88 -3.66 -11.34 -3.86
CA ALA A 88 -4.13 -12.37 -4.79
C ALA A 88 -4.49 -11.83 -6.19
N ASN A 89 -4.77 -10.54 -6.32
CA ASN A 89 -5.24 -9.89 -7.55
C ASN A 89 -4.27 -8.84 -8.10
N THR A 90 -3.06 -8.77 -7.59
CA THR A 90 -2.05 -7.78 -8.03
C THR A 90 -0.73 -8.42 -8.39
N ARG A 91 0.12 -7.60 -9.00
CA ARG A 91 1.49 -7.92 -9.41
C ARG A 91 2.44 -6.81 -8.99
N ASN A 92 3.72 -7.13 -8.95
CA ASN A 92 4.80 -6.16 -8.76
C ASN A 92 4.84 -5.47 -7.39
N ILE A 93 4.02 -5.88 -6.44
CA ILE A 93 4.09 -5.43 -5.06
C ILE A 93 4.89 -6.45 -4.25
N ASP A 94 5.89 -5.99 -3.52
CA ASP A 94 6.76 -6.85 -2.71
C ASP A 94 6.33 -6.88 -1.24
N VAL A 95 5.81 -5.76 -0.74
CA VAL A 95 5.43 -5.60 0.67
C VAL A 95 4.14 -4.81 0.79
N ILE A 96 3.24 -5.24 1.67
CA ILE A 96 2.08 -4.47 2.11
C ILE A 96 2.20 -4.23 3.62
N LEU A 97 2.25 -2.97 4.00
CA LEU A 97 2.16 -2.52 5.39
C LEU A 97 0.77 -1.95 5.61
N GLY A 98 -0.05 -2.65 6.38
CA GLY A 98 -1.46 -2.40 6.47
C GLY A 98 -1.93 -1.83 7.81
N GLY A 99 -3.16 -1.29 7.78
CA GLY A 99 -3.87 -0.75 8.94
C GLY A 99 -5.38 -0.94 8.80
N HIS A 100 -6.15 -0.07 9.43
CA HIS A 100 -7.62 -0.02 9.44
C HIS A 100 -8.31 -1.09 10.30
N SER A 101 -8.05 -2.37 10.11
CA SER A 101 -8.70 -3.47 10.86
C SER A 101 -8.14 -3.66 12.28
N HIS A 102 -7.15 -2.87 12.67
CA HIS A 102 -6.48 -2.95 13.99
C HIS A 102 -5.94 -4.35 14.31
N THR A 103 -5.53 -5.08 13.28
CA THR A 103 -5.05 -6.47 13.42
C THR A 103 -3.65 -6.51 14.04
N PHE A 104 -3.51 -7.24 15.13
CA PHE A 104 -2.22 -7.49 15.77
C PHE A 104 -1.60 -8.77 15.19
N MET A 105 -0.53 -8.61 14.44
CA MET A 105 0.25 -9.74 13.93
C MET A 105 1.54 -9.89 14.73
N LYS A 106 1.95 -11.14 14.96
CA LYS A 106 3.23 -11.45 15.63
C LYS A 106 4.44 -11.24 14.71
N GLY A 107 4.21 -11.29 13.41
CA GLY A 107 5.21 -11.10 12.37
C GLY A 107 4.55 -11.03 11.01
N PRO A 108 5.30 -10.81 9.95
CA PRO A 108 4.77 -10.77 8.60
C PRO A 108 4.23 -12.13 8.18
N LYS A 109 3.17 -12.12 7.39
CA LYS A 109 2.69 -13.29 6.65
C LYS A 109 3.04 -13.13 5.19
N THR A 110 3.37 -14.23 4.54
CA THR A 110 3.68 -14.27 3.13
C THR A 110 2.51 -14.87 2.36
N TYR A 111 2.11 -14.19 1.30
CA TYR A 111 1.07 -14.62 0.36
C TYR A 111 1.64 -14.62 -1.05
N LEU A 112 1.05 -15.39 -1.94
CA LEU A 112 1.44 -15.42 -3.36
C LEU A 112 0.56 -14.45 -4.16
N ASN A 113 1.21 -13.67 -5.02
CA ASN A 113 0.53 -12.78 -5.96
C ASN A 113 0.07 -13.53 -7.22
N MET A 114 -0.45 -12.80 -8.21
CA MET A 114 -0.92 -13.38 -9.48
C MET A 114 0.17 -14.12 -10.26
N ASP A 115 1.42 -13.77 -10.07
CA ASP A 115 2.58 -14.38 -10.75
C ASP A 115 3.24 -15.49 -9.91
N GLY A 116 2.66 -15.83 -8.74
CA GLY A 116 3.22 -16.81 -7.83
C GLY A 116 4.43 -16.31 -7.04
N GLU A 117 4.65 -15.01 -7.00
CA GLU A 117 5.73 -14.38 -6.24
C GLU A 117 5.26 -14.06 -4.81
N GLU A 118 6.18 -14.16 -3.87
CA GLU A 118 5.90 -13.91 -2.46
C GLU A 118 5.74 -12.41 -2.17
N VAL A 119 4.67 -12.08 -1.45
CA VAL A 119 4.39 -10.73 -0.95
C VAL A 119 4.27 -10.78 0.57
N ALA A 120 5.06 -9.99 1.27
CA ALA A 120 5.00 -9.88 2.72
C ALA A 120 3.89 -8.90 3.13
N VAL A 121 2.99 -9.33 4.01
CA VAL A 121 1.92 -8.51 4.58
C VAL A 121 2.11 -8.41 6.08
N MET A 122 2.06 -7.19 6.62
CA MET A 122 2.23 -6.94 8.05
C MET A 122 1.29 -5.86 8.56
N HIS A 123 0.66 -6.13 9.70
CA HIS A 123 -0.15 -5.19 10.48
C HIS A 123 0.36 -5.13 11.92
N THR A 124 0.31 -3.97 12.54
CA THR A 124 0.84 -3.73 13.90
C THR A 124 -0.20 -3.29 14.92
N GLY A 125 -1.47 -3.55 14.64
CA GLY A 125 -2.58 -3.24 15.52
C GLY A 125 -3.02 -1.77 15.43
N LYS A 126 -3.08 -1.08 16.55
CA LYS A 126 -3.58 0.30 16.63
C LYS A 126 -2.85 1.12 17.70
N SER A 127 -3.08 2.43 17.65
CA SER A 127 -2.72 3.39 18.71
C SER A 127 -1.21 3.48 19.02
N GLY A 128 -0.36 3.02 18.11
CA GLY A 128 1.09 3.10 18.27
C GLY A 128 1.66 2.26 19.42
N VAL A 129 0.91 1.26 19.90
CA VAL A 129 1.36 0.40 21.03
C VAL A 129 2.44 -0.61 20.61
N ARG A 130 2.63 -0.80 19.30
CA ARG A 130 3.66 -1.67 18.72
C ARG A 130 4.34 -1.00 17.54
N VAL A 131 5.61 -1.31 17.38
CA VAL A 131 6.38 -0.99 16.18
C VAL A 131 6.73 -2.30 15.48
N GLY A 132 6.46 -2.38 14.18
CA GLY A 132 6.85 -3.50 13.34
C GLY A 132 8.20 -3.23 12.69
N ARG A 133 9.03 -4.26 12.59
CA ARG A 133 10.24 -4.26 11.78
C ARG A 133 10.16 -5.41 10.79
N LEU A 134 10.41 -5.10 9.53
CA LEU A 134 10.47 -6.07 8.45
C LEU A 134 11.85 -5.99 7.80
N ASP A 135 12.59 -7.07 7.82
CA ASP A 135 13.89 -7.20 7.15
C ASP A 135 13.68 -7.98 5.84
N LEU A 136 14.10 -7.39 4.73
CA LEU A 136 14.00 -7.97 3.39
C LEU A 136 15.37 -8.36 2.89
N THR A 137 15.48 -9.56 2.34
CA THR A 137 16.68 -10.02 1.64
C THR A 137 16.41 -10.00 0.15
N LEU A 138 17.16 -9.17 -0.58
CA LEU A 138 17.07 -9.11 -2.03
C LEU A 138 18.14 -10.01 -2.64
N LYS A 139 17.71 -10.84 -3.60
CA LYS A 139 18.63 -11.64 -4.41
C LYS A 139 18.86 -10.93 -5.74
N HIS A 140 20.11 -10.78 -6.12
CA HIS A 140 20.43 -10.41 -7.51
C HIS A 140 19.94 -11.53 -8.45
N LYS A 141 19.16 -11.12 -9.42
CA LYS A 141 18.81 -12.01 -10.55
C LYS A 141 19.96 -12.08 -11.52
#